data_63ae6387f9f6ff69f96e040c828426ec
#
_entry.id   63ae6387f9f6ff69f96e040c828426ec
#
_cell.length_a   1.000
_cell.length_b   1.000
_cell.length_c   1.000
_cell.angle_alpha   90.00
_cell.angle_beta   90.00
_cell.angle_gamma   90.00
#
_symmetry.space_group_name_H-M   'P 1'
#
loop_
_entity.id
_entity.type
_entity.pdbx_description
1 polymer ?
#
loop_
_entity_poly.entity_id
_entity_poly.type
_entity_poly.pdbx_seq_one_letter_code
_entity_poly.pdbx_strand_id
1 'polypeptide(L)'
;VWNQWDWYPIVNLNYMPAPGHILQLSLSSDKDYPDYWAVQDAVSYIGGGYSELHGNPLLKPAQEYELKITYILKSKYIFSAWFNHTKDYSVQTLYQSSERLVEIYKTLNFDYQQQAGIQASIPFKVKNWLNSRLTLIGLWHREKDGDFWDIPFDRKQCYGIAQMNNTFKIG
;
A
#
# COMPACT_ATOMS: atom_id res chain seq x y z
N VAL A 1 -4.25 24.82 7.82
CA VAL A 1 -2.83 24.69 8.18
C VAL A 1 -2.73 23.61 9.25
N TRP A 2 -2.05 22.49 8.91
CA TRP A 2 -1.84 21.39 9.85
C TRP A 2 -0.65 21.73 10.75
N ASN A 3 -0.93 22.08 11.99
CA ASN A 3 0.07 22.46 12.99
C ASN A 3 -0.09 21.55 14.23
N GLN A 4 0.23 20.26 14.06
CA GLN A 4 0.19 19.26 15.12
C GLN A 4 1.54 18.59 15.24
N TRP A 5 1.95 18.32 16.48
CA TRP A 5 3.10 17.49 16.77
C TRP A 5 2.68 16.02 16.71
N ASP A 6 3.29 15.27 15.82
CA ASP A 6 3.05 13.83 15.68
C ASP A 6 4.37 13.06 15.85
N TRP A 7 4.27 11.85 16.34
CA TRP A 7 5.42 10.95 16.50
C TRP A 7 5.52 10.05 15.28
N TYR A 8 6.72 10.02 14.67
CA TYR A 8 7.05 9.16 13.52
C TYR A 8 8.21 8.23 13.89
N PRO A 9 7.96 7.15 14.67
CA PRO A 9 9.00 6.22 15.05
C PRO A 9 9.51 5.45 13.82
N ILE A 10 10.83 5.35 13.72
CA ILE A 10 11.54 4.49 12.78
C ILE A 10 12.50 3.62 13.60
N VAL A 11 12.32 2.31 13.54
CA VAL A 11 13.15 1.33 14.24
C VAL A 11 13.55 0.24 13.26
N ASN A 12 14.85 -0.03 13.19
CA ASN A 12 15.42 -1.12 12.40
C ASN A 12 16.31 -1.98 13.28
N LEU A 13 16.00 -3.25 13.38
CA LEU A 13 16.77 -4.24 14.12
C LEU A 13 17.26 -5.32 13.16
N ASN A 14 18.55 -5.64 13.24
CA ASN A 14 19.16 -6.74 12.52
C ASN A 14 19.78 -7.70 13.53
N TYR A 15 19.40 -8.96 13.45
CA TYR A 15 19.89 -10.00 14.35
C TYR A 15 20.37 -11.21 13.56
N MET A 16 21.56 -11.67 13.86
CA MET A 16 22.20 -12.84 13.24
C MET A 16 22.43 -13.92 14.31
N PRO A 17 21.45 -14.82 14.54
CA PRO A 17 21.54 -15.86 15.56
C PRO A 17 22.61 -16.91 15.27
N ALA A 18 22.92 -17.15 13.98
CA ALA A 18 23.92 -18.10 13.54
C ALA A 18 24.43 -17.75 12.12
N PRO A 19 25.55 -18.29 11.66
CA PRO A 19 26.01 -18.12 10.29
C PRO A 19 24.94 -18.52 9.27
N GLY A 20 24.65 -17.59 8.34
CA GLY A 20 23.64 -17.80 7.31
C GLY A 20 22.19 -17.55 7.73
N HIS A 21 21.94 -17.08 8.95
CA HIS A 21 20.63 -16.72 9.46
C HIS A 21 20.59 -15.21 9.75
N ILE A 22 19.73 -14.47 9.09
CA ILE A 22 19.54 -13.03 9.32
C ILE A 22 18.06 -12.78 9.56
N LEU A 23 17.75 -12.17 10.69
CA LEU A 23 16.40 -11.69 11.03
C LEU A 23 16.43 -10.17 11.05
N GLN A 24 15.55 -9.56 10.29
CA GLN A 24 15.39 -8.11 10.21
C GLN A 24 13.98 -7.75 10.65
N LEU A 25 13.88 -6.79 11.55
CA LEU A 25 12.62 -6.17 11.98
C LEU A 25 12.69 -4.69 11.63
N SER A 26 11.69 -4.18 10.93
CA SER A 26 11.53 -2.78 10.60
C SER A 26 10.16 -2.29 11.05
N LEU A 27 10.14 -1.20 11.80
CA LEU A 27 8.97 -0.40 12.09
C LEU A 27 9.23 0.98 11.51
N SER A 28 8.33 1.46 10.66
CA SER A 28 8.37 2.81 10.11
C SER A 28 7.01 3.48 10.21
N SER A 29 7.04 4.79 10.30
CA SER A 29 5.84 5.62 10.20
C SER A 29 6.13 6.84 9.36
N ASP A 30 5.12 7.31 8.64
CA ASP A 30 5.22 8.49 7.79
C ASP A 30 3.88 9.24 7.77
N LYS A 31 3.89 10.44 7.22
CA LYS A 31 2.73 11.29 7.03
C LYS A 31 2.71 11.79 5.59
N ASP A 32 1.68 11.41 4.87
CA ASP A 32 1.44 11.83 3.50
C ASP A 32 0.46 13.01 3.48
N TYR A 33 0.90 14.13 2.93
CA TYR A 33 0.08 15.35 2.83
C TYR A 33 -0.65 15.37 1.49
N PRO A 34 -1.95 15.70 1.50
CA PRO A 34 -2.69 15.86 0.25
C PRO A 34 -2.06 16.91 -0.66
N ASP A 35 -2.13 16.64 -1.96
CA ASP A 35 -1.69 17.58 -2.98
C ASP A 35 -2.39 18.92 -2.84
N TYR A 36 -1.67 20.02 -3.14
CA TYR A 36 -2.20 21.38 -3.04
C TYR A 36 -3.47 21.59 -3.86
N TRP A 37 -3.55 21.03 -5.04
CA TRP A 37 -4.74 21.13 -5.90
C TRP A 37 -5.96 20.40 -5.30
N ALA A 38 -5.74 19.31 -4.55
CA ALA A 38 -6.81 18.53 -3.96
C ALA A 38 -7.48 19.21 -2.76
N VAL A 39 -6.77 20.14 -2.08
CA VAL A 39 -7.28 20.87 -0.92
C VAL A 39 -7.86 22.24 -1.26
N GLN A 40 -7.80 22.68 -2.53
CA GLN A 40 -8.43 23.92 -2.95
C GLN A 40 -9.95 23.79 -2.98
N ASP A 41 -10.66 24.84 -2.59
CA ASP A 41 -12.11 24.94 -2.79
C ASP A 41 -12.40 25.42 -4.22
N ALA A 42 -12.18 24.54 -5.18
CA ALA A 42 -12.30 24.85 -6.60
C ALA A 42 -12.90 23.66 -7.37
N VAL A 43 -13.59 23.99 -8.45
CA VAL A 43 -14.11 23.02 -9.41
C VAL A 43 -13.43 23.25 -10.75
N SER A 44 -12.83 22.19 -11.29
CA SER A 44 -12.25 22.16 -12.62
C SER A 44 -13.08 21.24 -13.54
N TYR A 45 -13.29 21.69 -14.78
CA TYR A 45 -14.07 20.92 -15.76
C TYR A 45 -13.14 20.11 -16.66
N ILE A 46 -13.48 18.84 -16.85
CA ILE A 46 -12.74 17.90 -17.68
C ILE A 46 -13.66 17.34 -18.76
N GLY A 47 -13.12 16.99 -19.93
CA GLY A 47 -13.87 16.25 -20.95
C GLY A 47 -15.10 16.96 -21.51
N GLY A 48 -15.03 18.26 -21.72
CA GLY A 48 -16.14 19.00 -22.35
C GLY A 48 -17.31 19.32 -21.44
N GLY A 49 -17.11 19.29 -20.11
CA GLY A 49 -18.12 19.67 -19.12
C GLY A 49 -18.98 18.52 -18.58
N TYR A 50 -18.70 17.27 -18.97
CA TYR A 50 -19.38 16.09 -18.44
C TYR A 50 -18.66 15.50 -17.21
N SER A 51 -17.47 15.96 -16.89
CA SER A 51 -16.69 15.54 -15.73
C SER A 51 -16.17 16.76 -14.97
N GLU A 52 -16.33 16.74 -13.68
CA GLU A 52 -15.90 17.79 -12.76
C GLU A 52 -14.88 17.22 -11.77
N LEU A 53 -13.78 17.94 -11.54
CA LEU A 53 -12.82 17.66 -10.48
C LEU A 53 -13.05 18.65 -9.35
N HIS A 54 -13.52 18.16 -8.23
CA HIS A 54 -13.78 18.94 -7.03
C HIS A 54 -12.62 18.84 -6.05
N GLY A 55 -12.11 19.97 -5.61
CA GLY A 55 -11.20 20.00 -4.47
C GLY A 55 -11.94 19.73 -3.14
N ASN A 56 -11.18 19.39 -2.11
CA ASN A 56 -11.71 19.10 -0.78
C ASN A 56 -10.85 19.76 0.31
N PRO A 57 -11.20 20.97 0.78
CA PRO A 57 -10.46 21.67 1.83
C PRO A 57 -10.42 20.94 3.17
N LEU A 58 -11.28 19.92 3.36
CA LEU A 58 -11.39 19.13 4.60
C LEU A 58 -10.44 17.92 4.62
N LEU A 59 -9.66 17.72 3.55
CA LEU A 59 -8.70 16.62 3.51
C LEU A 59 -7.70 16.71 4.67
N LYS A 60 -7.46 15.56 5.28
CA LYS A 60 -6.48 15.35 6.34
C LYS A 60 -5.27 14.64 5.76
N PRO A 61 -4.06 14.90 6.28
CA PRO A 61 -2.90 14.10 5.96
C PRO A 61 -3.09 12.64 6.39
N ALA A 62 -2.73 11.71 5.53
CA ALA A 62 -2.72 10.29 5.86
C ALA A 62 -1.55 9.97 6.82
N GLN A 63 -1.78 9.08 7.78
CA GLN A 63 -0.78 8.59 8.73
C GLN A 63 -0.50 7.12 8.45
N GLU A 64 0.73 6.82 8.05
CA GLU A 64 1.15 5.47 7.69
C GLU A 64 2.01 4.84 8.78
N TYR A 65 1.75 3.57 9.06
CA TYR A 65 2.54 2.72 9.96
C TYR A 65 2.81 1.39 9.27
N GLU A 66 4.08 1.04 9.10
CA GLU A 66 4.50 -0.24 8.55
C GLU A 66 5.30 -1.03 9.59
N LEU A 67 4.92 -2.28 9.78
CA LEU A 67 5.71 -3.29 10.49
C LEU A 67 6.11 -4.38 9.49
N LYS A 68 7.41 -4.66 9.40
CA LYS A 68 7.94 -5.69 8.50
C LYS A 68 8.97 -6.56 9.19
N ILE A 69 8.84 -7.86 8.98
CA ILE A 69 9.80 -8.87 9.43
C ILE A 69 10.32 -9.58 8.19
N THR A 70 11.64 -9.71 8.10
CA THR A 70 12.30 -10.47 7.03
C THR A 70 13.28 -11.46 7.62
N TYR A 71 13.17 -12.72 7.23
CA TYR A 71 14.10 -13.76 7.56
C TYR A 71 14.83 -14.23 6.32
N ILE A 72 16.17 -14.18 6.35
CA ILE A 72 17.04 -14.61 5.27
C ILE A 72 17.84 -15.82 5.74
N LEU A 73 17.67 -16.94 5.03
CA LEU A 73 18.35 -18.19 5.31
C LEU A 73 19.40 -18.48 4.24
N LYS A 74 20.64 -18.76 4.68
CA LYS A 74 21.78 -19.11 3.82
C LYS A 74 22.03 -18.08 2.70
N SER A 75 21.68 -16.80 2.94
CA SER A 75 21.73 -15.69 1.94
C SER A 75 21.02 -16.00 0.62
N LYS A 76 20.06 -16.92 0.64
CA LYS A 76 19.35 -17.42 -0.57
C LYS A 76 17.84 -17.42 -0.43
N TYR A 77 17.33 -17.95 0.69
CA TYR A 77 15.89 -18.07 0.94
C TYR A 77 15.44 -16.85 1.70
N ILE A 78 14.40 -16.20 1.23
CA ILE A 78 13.88 -14.99 1.85
C ILE A 78 12.40 -15.22 2.19
N PHE A 79 12.07 -14.99 3.44
CA PHE A 79 10.70 -15.01 3.96
C PHE A 79 10.41 -13.66 4.59
N SER A 80 9.30 -13.05 4.20
CA SER A 80 8.89 -11.76 4.75
C SER A 80 7.42 -11.79 5.13
N ALA A 81 7.10 -11.05 6.18
CA ALA A 81 5.73 -10.73 6.54
C ALA A 81 5.66 -9.23 6.85
N TRP A 82 4.57 -8.57 6.49
CA TRP A 82 4.37 -7.15 6.77
C TRP A 82 2.91 -6.84 7.06
N PHE A 83 2.72 -5.75 7.79
CA PHE A 83 1.42 -5.17 8.05
C PHE A 83 1.53 -3.66 7.93
N ASN A 84 0.70 -3.07 7.09
CA ASN A 84 0.57 -1.62 6.90
C ASN A 84 -0.79 -1.18 7.40
N HIS A 85 -0.81 -0.06 8.11
CA HIS A 85 -2.03 0.62 8.55
C HIS A 85 -1.92 2.09 8.18
N THR A 86 -2.81 2.56 7.33
CA THR A 86 -2.91 3.97 6.93
C THR A 86 -4.22 4.54 7.44
N LYS A 87 -4.11 5.44 8.41
CA LYS A 87 -5.24 6.20 8.93
C LYS A 87 -5.48 7.43 8.06
N ASP A 88 -6.73 7.86 7.95
CA ASP A 88 -7.14 8.98 7.10
C ASP A 88 -6.63 8.83 5.64
N TYR A 89 -6.63 7.60 5.12
CA TYR A 89 -6.16 7.28 3.78
C TYR A 89 -6.90 8.09 2.72
N SER A 90 -6.18 8.87 1.91
CA SER A 90 -6.78 9.71 0.88
C SER A 90 -6.84 9.00 -0.46
N VAL A 91 -8.00 9.03 -1.10
CA VAL A 91 -8.23 8.41 -2.41
C VAL A 91 -9.13 9.29 -3.27
N GLN A 92 -8.78 9.42 -4.54
CA GLN A 92 -9.68 10.06 -5.51
C GLN A 92 -10.83 9.13 -5.83
N THR A 93 -12.03 9.59 -5.57
CA THR A 93 -13.28 8.86 -5.79
C THR A 93 -14.04 9.41 -6.98
N LEU A 94 -14.87 8.58 -7.58
CA LEU A 94 -15.79 8.95 -8.66
C LEU A 94 -17.23 8.81 -8.14
N TYR A 95 -18.01 9.86 -8.32
CA TYR A 95 -19.43 9.90 -8.00
C TYR A 95 -20.23 10.37 -9.21
N GLN A 96 -21.28 9.63 -9.56
CA GLN A 96 -22.26 10.05 -10.58
C GLN A 96 -23.31 10.93 -9.92
N SER A 97 -23.43 12.18 -10.34
CA SER A 97 -24.48 13.07 -9.84
C SER A 97 -25.87 12.52 -10.19
N SER A 98 -26.78 12.56 -9.22
CA SER A 98 -28.19 12.22 -9.42
C SER A 98 -29.01 13.38 -9.99
N GLU A 99 -28.51 14.60 -9.90
CA GLU A 99 -29.21 15.81 -10.34
C GLU A 99 -28.83 16.27 -11.74
N ARG A 100 -27.59 15.95 -12.16
CA ARG A 100 -27.01 16.37 -13.44
C ARG A 100 -26.27 15.21 -14.09
N LEU A 101 -26.21 15.20 -15.41
CA LEU A 101 -25.42 14.21 -16.15
C LEU A 101 -23.93 14.59 -16.10
N VAL A 102 -23.36 14.47 -14.91
CA VAL A 102 -21.96 14.83 -14.62
C VAL A 102 -21.33 13.80 -13.70
N GLU A 103 -20.10 13.41 -14.03
CA GLU A 103 -19.23 12.61 -13.17
C GLU A 103 -18.41 13.56 -12.28
N ILE A 104 -18.42 13.33 -11.00
CA ILE A 104 -17.69 14.14 -10.01
C ILE A 104 -16.51 13.33 -9.48
N TYR A 105 -15.29 13.80 -9.73
CA TYR A 105 -14.07 13.31 -9.12
C TYR A 105 -13.76 14.15 -7.90
N LYS A 106 -13.62 13.51 -6.75
CA LYS A 106 -13.27 14.18 -5.49
C LYS A 106 -12.37 13.28 -4.66
N THR A 107 -11.33 13.87 -4.08
CA THR A 107 -10.49 13.16 -3.11
C THR A 107 -11.17 13.20 -1.74
N LEU A 108 -11.31 12.03 -1.12
CA LEU A 108 -11.86 11.84 0.22
C LEU A 108 -10.85 11.13 1.11
N ASN A 109 -10.93 11.32 2.42
CA ASN A 109 -10.24 10.48 3.37
C ASN A 109 -11.16 9.31 3.76
N PHE A 110 -10.65 8.09 3.68
CA PHE A 110 -11.26 6.93 4.30
C PHE A 110 -10.82 6.83 5.76
N ASP A 111 -11.63 6.22 6.61
CA ASP A 111 -11.27 5.99 8.03
C ASP A 111 -9.90 5.34 8.14
N TYR A 112 -9.69 4.26 7.37
CA TYR A 112 -8.39 3.61 7.26
C TYR A 112 -8.31 2.63 6.08
N GLN A 113 -7.06 2.37 5.69
CA GLN A 113 -6.66 1.24 4.85
C GLN A 113 -5.72 0.34 5.65
N GLN A 114 -5.85 -0.96 5.52
CA GLN A 114 -4.97 -1.97 6.10
C GLN A 114 -4.52 -2.95 5.02
N GLN A 115 -3.25 -3.31 5.05
CA GLN A 115 -2.68 -4.32 4.18
C GLN A 115 -1.78 -5.25 4.99
N ALA A 116 -1.98 -6.56 4.88
CA ALA A 116 -1.08 -7.56 5.42
C ALA A 116 -0.58 -8.46 4.28
N GLY A 117 0.66 -8.87 4.37
CA GLY A 117 1.23 -9.74 3.35
C GLY A 117 2.28 -10.68 3.89
N ILE A 118 2.43 -11.77 3.18
CA ILE A 118 3.51 -12.74 3.37
C ILE A 118 4.19 -13.02 2.03
N GLN A 119 5.49 -13.22 2.05
CA GLN A 119 6.27 -13.55 0.87
C GLN A 119 7.28 -14.64 1.18
N ALA A 120 7.42 -15.58 0.25
CA ALA A 120 8.50 -16.56 0.23
C ALA A 120 9.24 -16.51 -1.11
N SER A 121 10.57 -16.38 -1.09
CA SER A 121 11.42 -16.43 -2.27
C SER A 121 12.41 -17.58 -2.14
N ILE A 122 12.26 -18.59 -2.99
CA ILE A 122 12.92 -19.87 -2.90
C ILE A 122 13.71 -20.12 -4.20
N PRO A 123 15.04 -19.95 -4.19
CA PRO A 123 15.86 -20.34 -5.31
C PRO A 123 16.13 -21.84 -5.29
N PHE A 124 16.09 -22.45 -6.45
CA PHE A 124 16.44 -23.86 -6.62
C PHE A 124 17.13 -24.10 -7.97
N LYS A 125 17.93 -25.14 -7.99
CA LYS A 125 18.66 -25.54 -9.21
C LYS A 125 17.89 -26.71 -9.84
N VAL A 126 17.42 -26.50 -11.06
CA VAL A 126 16.73 -27.57 -11.83
C VAL A 126 17.74 -28.47 -12.52
N LYS A 127 18.72 -27.87 -13.21
CA LYS A 127 19.86 -28.53 -13.87
C LYS A 127 21.09 -27.64 -13.83
N ASN A 128 22.25 -28.15 -14.29
CA ASN A 128 23.48 -27.36 -14.27
C ASN A 128 23.41 -26.08 -15.11
N TRP A 129 22.54 -26.07 -16.11
CA TRP A 129 22.31 -24.94 -17.01
C TRP A 129 21.07 -24.12 -16.67
N LEU A 130 20.25 -24.54 -15.67
CA LEU A 130 19.01 -23.86 -15.31
C LEU A 130 18.91 -23.65 -13.79
N ASN A 131 18.94 -22.39 -13.38
CA ASN A 131 18.62 -21.95 -12.03
C ASN A 131 17.25 -21.25 -12.05
N SER A 132 16.39 -21.59 -11.11
CA SER A 132 15.07 -21.00 -10.98
C SER A 132 14.88 -20.38 -9.60
N ARG A 133 14.01 -19.37 -9.53
CA ARG A 133 13.56 -18.75 -8.28
C ARG A 133 12.05 -18.67 -8.31
N LEU A 134 11.41 -19.33 -7.36
CA LEU A 134 9.99 -19.22 -7.12
C LEU A 134 9.75 -18.15 -6.06
N THR A 135 8.89 -17.17 -6.36
CA THR A 135 8.40 -16.19 -5.39
C THR A 135 6.89 -16.34 -5.25
N LEU A 136 6.44 -16.56 -4.03
CA LEU A 136 5.04 -16.66 -3.66
C LEU A 136 4.70 -15.47 -2.76
N ILE A 137 3.59 -14.80 -3.03
CA ILE A 137 3.10 -13.67 -2.25
C ILE A 137 1.62 -13.90 -1.95
N GLY A 138 1.24 -13.81 -0.70
CA GLY A 138 -0.15 -13.73 -0.25
C GLY A 138 -0.41 -12.34 0.32
N LEU A 139 -1.52 -11.72 -0.08
CA LEU A 139 -1.90 -10.37 0.33
C LEU A 139 -3.35 -10.36 0.83
N TRP A 140 -3.56 -9.66 1.93
CA TRP A 140 -4.85 -9.27 2.44
C TRP A 140 -4.93 -7.74 2.49
N HIS A 141 -6.04 -7.21 2.05
CA HIS A 141 -6.29 -5.78 1.96
C HIS A 141 -7.67 -5.47 2.51
N ARG A 142 -7.80 -4.39 3.27
CA ARG A 142 -9.05 -3.88 3.81
C ARG A 142 -9.11 -2.37 3.71
N GLU A 143 -10.20 -1.87 3.19
CA GLU A 143 -10.55 -0.46 3.19
C GLU A 143 -11.86 -0.27 3.92
N LYS A 144 -11.92 0.72 4.79
CA LYS A 144 -13.13 1.04 5.53
C LYS A 144 -13.35 2.55 5.56
N ASP A 145 -14.61 2.91 5.38
CA ASP A 145 -15.10 4.25 5.63
C ASP A 145 -16.53 4.19 6.20
N GLY A 146 -16.78 5.03 7.21
CA GLY A 146 -18.09 5.14 7.83
C GLY A 146 -19.07 6.01 7.05
N ASP A 147 -18.60 6.83 6.14
CA ASP A 147 -19.40 7.88 5.49
C ASP A 147 -18.99 8.16 4.03
N PHE A 148 -18.75 7.11 3.27
CA PHE A 148 -18.44 7.24 1.84
C PHE A 148 -19.68 7.62 1.03
N TRP A 149 -19.82 8.90 0.69
CA TRP A 149 -21.00 9.43 0.00
C TRP A 149 -22.32 9.02 0.67
N ASP A 150 -22.40 9.20 2.00
CA ASP A 150 -23.53 8.83 2.86
C ASP A 150 -23.77 7.30 2.95
N ILE A 151 -22.86 6.47 2.50
CA ILE A 151 -22.96 5.01 2.53
C ILE A 151 -21.72 4.41 3.21
N PRO A 152 -21.85 3.77 4.37
CA PRO A 152 -20.71 3.11 4.99
C PRO A 152 -20.28 1.87 4.20
N PHE A 153 -18.97 1.63 4.09
CA PHE A 153 -18.45 0.42 3.48
C PHE A 153 -17.27 -0.17 4.27
N ASP A 154 -17.10 -1.47 4.13
CA ASP A 154 -15.98 -2.27 4.68
C ASP A 154 -15.61 -3.33 3.64
N ARG A 155 -14.65 -3.01 2.79
CA ARG A 155 -14.20 -3.88 1.70
C ARG A 155 -12.98 -4.67 2.12
N LYS A 156 -13.02 -5.99 1.94
CA LYS A 156 -11.91 -6.90 2.21
C LYS A 156 -11.60 -7.71 0.96
N GLN A 157 -10.32 -7.88 0.68
CA GLN A 157 -9.83 -8.64 -0.47
C GLN A 157 -8.63 -9.48 -0.08
N CYS A 158 -8.54 -10.69 -0.65
CA CYS A 158 -7.35 -11.53 -0.56
C CYS A 158 -6.94 -11.93 -1.96
N TYR A 159 -5.65 -11.92 -2.22
CA TYR A 159 -5.10 -12.39 -3.49
C TYR A 159 -3.71 -12.99 -3.30
N GLY A 160 -3.34 -13.87 -4.23
CA GLY A 160 -2.04 -14.52 -4.26
C GLY A 160 -1.35 -14.30 -5.59
N ILE A 161 -0.03 -14.18 -5.55
CA ILE A 161 0.82 -14.05 -6.73
C ILE A 161 1.88 -15.15 -6.66
N ALA A 162 2.05 -15.86 -7.77
CA ALA A 162 3.15 -16.80 -7.96
C ALA A 162 3.98 -16.35 -9.17
N GLN A 163 5.28 -16.15 -8.96
CA GLN A 163 6.22 -15.73 -10.00
C GLN A 163 7.38 -16.70 -10.06
N MET A 164 7.78 -17.09 -11.27
CA MET A 164 8.96 -17.93 -11.50
C MET A 164 9.95 -17.20 -12.41
N ASN A 165 11.15 -16.98 -11.90
CA ASN A 165 12.27 -16.43 -12.66
C ASN A 165 13.26 -17.54 -13.00
N ASN A 166 13.60 -17.69 -14.28
CA ASN A 166 14.49 -18.72 -14.79
C ASN A 166 15.75 -18.07 -15.38
N THR A 167 16.92 -18.54 -14.98
CA THR A 167 18.22 -18.12 -15.50
C THR A 167 18.88 -19.28 -16.19
N PHE A 168 19.09 -19.15 -17.48
CA PHE A 168 19.78 -20.14 -18.32
C PHE A 168 21.28 -19.78 -18.42
N LYS A 169 22.13 -20.77 -18.18
CA LYS A 169 23.57 -20.67 -18.46
C LYS A 169 23.78 -21.26 -19.83
N ILE A 170 24.07 -20.41 -20.80
CA ILE A 170 24.46 -20.78 -22.16
C ILE A 170 25.98 -20.86 -22.13
N GLY A 171 26.52 -22.07 -22.38
CA GLY A 171 27.94 -22.35 -22.39
C GLY A 171 28.66 -21.80 -23.59
#